data_6bdbadd8e613b66b995b3833bd91a222
#
_entry.id   6bdbadd8e613b66b995b3833bd91a222
#
_cell.length_a   1.000
_cell.length_b   1.000
_cell.length_c   1.000
_cell.angle_alpha   90.00
_cell.angle_beta   90.00
_cell.angle_gamma   90.00
#
_symmetry.space_group_name_H-M   'P 1'
#
loop_
_entity.id
_entity.type
_entity.pdbx_description
1 polymer ?
#
loop_
_entity_poly.entity_id
_entity_poly.type
_entity_poly.pdbx_seq_one_letter_code
_entity_poly.pdbx_strand_id
1 'polypeptide(L)'
;MRNLYQRVRDVVTRRLRYKITRGGLLFSLAIALVAFGAVVSANNLLFLIVAAMMATLLVSGLVSRLCLAELHLDFLVPDHVPAGRTVPGRLYVRNEKWFIPSFSIRVEAQRDPDSPILKSGVYFPLIPSRTTLEETMDITFPKRGRYQQNSFAFSTSFPFGFLEKTARVTLRREAIIYPSIDPQPGFDDLLAGITGEIETHYRGLGRDFYRIRPYEAFESARHVDWKATARTGSIQVREFAREQEQIIEIFLDRDIPADLDPWFEHCVNCCAFLANRLSCAGASIHFRSAGYQFRQPEDGDIYTILKYLALVYPQRSEAPEPPLDETSFKVVFTAAPRAFRDAGWMHARILSPDVLPVPGAGAVATASRAGDA
;
A
#
# COMPACT_ATOMS: atom_id res chain seq x y z
N MET A 1 -11.16 19.58 -37.28
CA MET A 1 -12.57 19.35 -36.93
C MET A 1 -12.81 18.05 -36.15
N ARG A 2 -12.10 16.97 -36.41
CA ARG A 2 -12.23 15.68 -35.70
C ARG A 2 -11.94 15.74 -34.16
N ASN A 3 -11.01 16.61 -33.74
CA ASN A 3 -10.66 16.80 -32.33
C ASN A 3 -11.73 17.53 -31.50
N LEU A 4 -12.53 18.39 -32.12
CA LEU A 4 -13.58 19.14 -31.42
C LEU A 4 -14.77 18.22 -31.08
N TYR A 5 -15.14 17.33 -32.00
CA TYR A 5 -16.22 16.35 -31.81
C TYR A 5 -15.87 15.30 -30.74
N GLN A 6 -14.62 14.86 -30.69
CA GLN A 6 -14.17 13.94 -29.63
C GLN A 6 -14.14 14.62 -28.25
N ARG A 7 -13.66 15.87 -28.19
CA ARG A 7 -13.68 16.67 -26.94
C ARG A 7 -15.09 16.93 -26.41
N VAL A 8 -16.03 17.24 -27.29
CA VAL A 8 -17.45 17.42 -26.89
C VAL A 8 -18.08 16.11 -26.43
N ARG A 9 -17.71 14.97 -27.06
CA ARG A 9 -18.22 13.64 -26.68
C ARG A 9 -17.70 13.19 -25.31
N ASP A 10 -16.45 13.49 -24.96
CA ASP A 10 -15.88 13.12 -23.64
C ASP A 10 -16.46 13.98 -22.50
N VAL A 11 -16.87 15.21 -22.80
CA VAL A 11 -17.61 16.07 -21.86
C VAL A 11 -19.04 15.56 -21.61
N VAL A 12 -19.67 14.98 -22.63
CA VAL A 12 -21.05 14.49 -22.56
C VAL A 12 -21.15 13.11 -21.91
N THR A 13 -20.08 12.28 -21.98
CA THR A 13 -20.09 10.91 -21.43
C THR A 13 -19.69 10.80 -19.97
N ARG A 14 -19.19 11.86 -19.34
CA ARG A 14 -18.97 11.86 -17.88
C ARG A 14 -20.35 11.84 -17.19
N ARG A 15 -20.69 10.76 -16.52
CA ARG A 15 -21.91 10.65 -15.71
C ARG A 15 -21.85 11.70 -14.59
N LEU A 16 -22.46 12.87 -14.85
CA LEU A 16 -22.61 13.92 -13.86
C LEU A 16 -23.70 13.49 -12.87
N ARG A 17 -23.37 13.50 -11.61
CA ARG A 17 -24.36 13.38 -10.53
C ARG A 17 -24.74 14.78 -10.06
N TYR A 18 -26.03 14.98 -9.83
CA TYR A 18 -26.58 16.23 -9.35
C TYR A 18 -27.17 16.01 -7.96
N LYS A 19 -26.82 16.88 -7.04
CA LYS A 19 -27.40 16.91 -5.70
C LYS A 19 -27.90 18.31 -5.43
N ILE A 20 -29.22 18.44 -5.16
CA ILE A 20 -29.81 19.70 -4.75
C ILE A 20 -29.33 19.99 -3.33
N THR A 21 -28.81 21.18 -3.11
CA THR A 21 -28.39 21.63 -1.78
C THR A 21 -29.61 22.14 -1.00
N ARG A 22 -29.47 22.33 0.32
CA ARG A 22 -30.51 22.96 1.15
C ARG A 22 -30.85 24.37 0.65
N GLY A 23 -29.80 25.14 0.24
CA GLY A 23 -29.96 26.46 -0.36
C GLY A 23 -30.72 26.42 -1.68
N GLY A 24 -30.46 25.44 -2.53
CA GLY A 24 -31.20 25.24 -3.78
C GLY A 24 -32.67 24.89 -3.57
N LEU A 25 -32.97 24.05 -2.57
CA LEU A 25 -34.35 23.73 -2.21
C LEU A 25 -35.09 24.97 -1.71
N LEU A 26 -34.50 25.73 -0.79
CA LEU A 26 -35.07 26.96 -0.26
C LEU A 26 -35.31 28.01 -1.36
N PHE A 27 -34.36 28.17 -2.27
CA PHE A 27 -34.47 29.08 -3.41
C PHE A 27 -35.58 28.66 -4.37
N SER A 28 -35.69 27.36 -4.65
CA SER A 28 -36.80 26.82 -5.49
C SER A 28 -38.16 27.02 -4.84
N LEU A 29 -38.26 26.87 -3.51
CA LEU A 29 -39.47 27.15 -2.75
C LEU A 29 -39.84 28.65 -2.81
N ALA A 30 -38.81 29.52 -2.67
CA ALA A 30 -39.02 30.96 -2.79
C ALA A 30 -39.53 31.34 -4.19
N ILE A 31 -38.99 30.75 -5.27
CA ILE A 31 -39.51 30.96 -6.62
C ILE A 31 -40.99 30.58 -6.70
N ALA A 32 -41.39 29.43 -6.18
CA ALA A 32 -42.77 28.96 -6.21
C ALA A 32 -43.71 29.89 -5.43
N LEU A 33 -43.24 30.39 -4.29
CA LEU A 33 -44.04 31.30 -3.44
C LEU A 33 -44.24 32.68 -4.09
N VAL A 34 -43.15 33.26 -4.66
CA VAL A 34 -43.27 34.54 -5.40
C VAL A 34 -44.09 34.39 -6.67
N ALA A 35 -43.95 33.24 -7.39
CA ALA A 35 -44.76 32.95 -8.57
C ALA A 35 -46.25 32.84 -8.23
N PHE A 36 -46.60 32.19 -7.12
CA PHE A 36 -47.98 32.14 -6.63
C PHE A 36 -48.50 33.54 -6.31
N GLY A 37 -47.74 34.38 -5.59
CA GLY A 37 -48.09 35.77 -5.32
C GLY A 37 -48.22 36.59 -6.59
N ALA A 38 -47.39 36.37 -7.62
CA ALA A 38 -47.49 37.05 -8.92
C ALA A 38 -48.79 36.73 -9.63
N VAL A 39 -49.24 35.48 -9.61
CA VAL A 39 -50.49 35.05 -10.22
C VAL A 39 -51.69 35.61 -9.47
N VAL A 40 -51.70 35.57 -8.15
CA VAL A 40 -52.81 36.06 -7.32
C VAL A 40 -53.01 37.61 -7.42
N SER A 41 -51.87 38.33 -7.42
CA SER A 41 -51.84 39.78 -7.46
C SER A 41 -51.89 40.37 -8.87
N ALA A 42 -51.75 39.55 -9.92
CA ALA A 42 -51.61 39.94 -11.33
C ALA A 42 -50.57 41.07 -11.55
N ASN A 43 -49.56 41.13 -10.73
CA ASN A 43 -48.55 42.19 -10.74
C ASN A 43 -47.37 41.84 -11.67
N ASN A 44 -47.22 42.65 -12.72
CA ASN A 44 -46.14 42.45 -13.73
C ASN A 44 -44.73 42.51 -13.13
N LEU A 45 -44.50 43.26 -12.05
CA LEU A 45 -43.22 43.34 -11.39
C LEU A 45 -42.84 42.00 -10.74
N LEU A 46 -43.81 41.33 -10.12
CA LEU A 46 -43.58 40.01 -9.53
C LEU A 46 -43.23 38.95 -10.59
N PHE A 47 -43.91 39.01 -11.76
CA PHE A 47 -43.51 38.11 -12.88
C PHE A 47 -42.12 38.37 -13.36
N LEU A 48 -41.66 39.62 -13.41
CA LEU A 48 -40.29 39.97 -13.77
C LEU A 48 -39.26 39.40 -12.73
N ILE A 49 -39.59 39.48 -11.44
CA ILE A 49 -38.78 38.93 -10.36
C ILE A 49 -38.67 37.40 -10.50
N VAL A 50 -39.77 36.71 -10.72
CA VAL A 50 -39.79 35.26 -10.94
C VAL A 50 -38.94 34.88 -12.15
N ALA A 51 -39.07 35.61 -13.26
CA ALA A 51 -38.27 35.37 -14.46
C ALA A 51 -36.74 35.53 -14.17
N ALA A 52 -36.37 36.59 -13.43
CA ALA A 52 -35.00 36.82 -13.02
C ALA A 52 -34.46 35.70 -12.10
N MET A 53 -35.29 35.24 -11.13
CA MET A 53 -34.90 34.13 -10.25
C MET A 53 -34.76 32.82 -11.03
N MET A 54 -35.61 32.52 -11.95
CA MET A 54 -35.51 31.34 -12.84
C MET A 54 -34.27 31.43 -13.74
N ALA A 55 -33.99 32.59 -14.33
CA ALA A 55 -32.80 32.82 -15.13
C ALA A 55 -31.54 32.59 -14.31
N THR A 56 -31.51 33.06 -13.05
CA THR A 56 -30.37 32.82 -12.13
C THR A 56 -30.13 31.31 -11.89
N LEU A 57 -31.22 30.54 -11.71
CA LEU A 57 -31.09 29.09 -11.51
C LEU A 57 -30.58 28.38 -12.76
N LEU A 58 -31.04 28.77 -13.95
CA LEU A 58 -30.56 28.21 -15.23
C LEU A 58 -29.09 28.56 -15.47
N VAL A 59 -28.70 29.83 -15.28
CA VAL A 59 -27.32 30.31 -15.42
C VAL A 59 -26.42 29.58 -14.43
N SER A 60 -26.82 29.43 -13.17
CA SER A 60 -26.12 28.66 -12.17
C SER A 60 -25.86 27.22 -12.63
N GLY A 61 -26.87 26.58 -13.18
CA GLY A 61 -26.76 25.25 -13.75
C GLY A 61 -25.77 25.15 -14.91
N LEU A 62 -25.76 26.11 -15.81
CA LEU A 62 -24.84 26.18 -16.94
C LEU A 62 -23.41 26.42 -16.49
N VAL A 63 -23.18 27.42 -15.62
CA VAL A 63 -21.86 27.79 -15.12
C VAL A 63 -21.22 26.64 -14.34
N SER A 64 -21.95 25.96 -13.46
CA SER A 64 -21.44 24.77 -12.74
C SER A 64 -20.97 23.67 -13.70
N ARG A 65 -21.67 23.46 -14.83
CA ARG A 65 -21.27 22.49 -15.84
C ARG A 65 -19.98 22.92 -16.56
N LEU A 66 -19.86 24.19 -16.89
CA LEU A 66 -18.65 24.75 -17.52
C LEU A 66 -17.44 24.67 -16.57
N CYS A 67 -17.63 24.86 -15.27
CA CYS A 67 -16.56 24.73 -14.28
C CYS A 67 -15.95 23.32 -14.26
N LEU A 68 -16.75 22.27 -14.44
CA LEU A 68 -16.29 20.87 -14.43
C LEU A 68 -15.83 20.35 -15.79
N ALA A 69 -16.09 21.11 -16.87
CA ALA A 69 -15.68 20.73 -18.22
C ALA A 69 -14.14 20.80 -18.37
N GLU A 70 -13.58 19.92 -19.20
CA GLU A 70 -12.16 19.92 -19.62
C GLU A 70 -11.16 20.02 -18.42
N LEU A 71 -11.54 19.51 -17.25
CA LEU A 71 -10.62 19.30 -16.14
C LEU A 71 -9.99 17.93 -16.26
N HIS A 72 -8.66 17.89 -16.23
CA HIS A 72 -7.88 16.67 -16.20
C HIS A 72 -7.23 16.52 -14.83
N LEU A 73 -7.25 15.30 -14.34
CA LEU A 73 -6.61 14.90 -13.10
C LEU A 73 -5.47 13.97 -13.42
N ASP A 74 -4.31 14.21 -12.83
CA ASP A 74 -3.23 13.25 -12.73
C ASP A 74 -2.78 13.14 -11.29
N PHE A 75 -2.20 12.00 -10.95
CA PHE A 75 -1.90 11.65 -9.58
C PHE A 75 -0.62 10.85 -9.52
N LEU A 76 0.33 11.32 -8.71
CA LEU A 76 1.60 10.67 -8.48
C LEU A 76 1.71 10.21 -7.04
N VAL A 77 2.04 8.95 -6.86
CA VAL A 77 2.45 8.36 -5.58
C VAL A 77 3.93 8.03 -5.63
N PRO A 78 4.62 7.99 -4.48
CA PRO A 78 5.99 7.46 -4.41
C PRO A 78 6.08 6.03 -4.96
N ASP A 79 7.28 5.63 -5.38
CA ASP A 79 7.51 4.30 -5.96
C ASP A 79 7.33 3.17 -4.93
N HIS A 80 7.58 3.47 -3.65
CA HIS A 80 7.54 2.50 -2.56
C HIS A 80 6.49 2.89 -1.53
N VAL A 81 5.29 2.33 -1.67
CA VAL A 81 4.15 2.61 -0.79
C VAL A 81 3.75 1.36 -0.03
N PRO A 82 3.95 1.30 1.30
CA PRO A 82 3.44 0.22 2.12
C PRO A 82 1.95 0.42 2.45
N ALA A 83 1.21 -0.68 2.55
CA ALA A 83 -0.18 -0.67 2.97
C ALA A 83 -0.34 -0.18 4.42
N GLY A 84 -1.45 0.49 4.69
CA GLY A 84 -1.79 1.03 6.02
C GLY A 84 -1.07 2.32 6.39
N ARG A 85 0.05 2.66 5.73
CA ARG A 85 0.83 3.86 6.01
C ARG A 85 0.35 5.04 5.17
N THR A 86 0.30 6.20 5.80
CA THR A 86 0.00 7.45 5.09
C THR A 86 1.26 7.93 4.37
N VAL A 87 1.14 8.18 3.08
CA VAL A 87 2.23 8.70 2.23
C VAL A 87 1.81 10.01 1.56
N PRO A 88 2.74 10.95 1.32
CA PRO A 88 2.45 12.14 0.56
C PRO A 88 2.28 11.80 -0.92
N GLY A 89 1.10 12.04 -1.47
CA GLY A 89 0.85 11.97 -2.89
C GLY A 89 0.76 13.38 -3.50
N ARG A 90 1.06 13.50 -4.80
CA ARG A 90 0.93 14.74 -5.54
C ARG A 90 -0.23 14.65 -6.51
N LEU A 91 -1.15 15.56 -6.37
CA LEU A 91 -2.31 15.71 -7.21
C LEU A 91 -2.12 16.85 -8.20
N TYR A 92 -2.24 16.57 -9.47
CA TYR A 92 -2.15 17.55 -10.54
C TYR A 92 -3.53 17.74 -11.14
N VAL A 93 -4.05 18.97 -11.08
CA VAL A 93 -5.31 19.34 -11.72
C VAL A 93 -5.03 20.33 -12.83
N ARG A 94 -5.32 19.93 -14.07
CA ARG A 94 -5.11 20.74 -15.26
C ARG A 94 -6.42 21.19 -15.83
N ASN A 95 -6.54 22.51 -16.05
CA ASN A 95 -7.64 23.12 -16.77
C ASN A 95 -7.25 23.34 -18.24
N GLU A 96 -7.84 22.57 -19.17
CA GLU A 96 -7.53 22.69 -20.59
C GLU A 96 -8.41 23.72 -21.31
N LYS A 97 -9.37 24.33 -20.63
CA LYS A 97 -10.24 25.36 -21.20
C LYS A 97 -9.43 26.57 -21.63
N TRP A 98 -9.81 27.15 -22.75
CA TRP A 98 -9.06 28.26 -23.33
C TRP A 98 -9.27 29.60 -22.59
N PHE A 99 -10.52 29.93 -22.22
CA PHE A 99 -10.88 31.22 -21.65
C PHE A 99 -11.49 31.14 -20.27
N ILE A 100 -12.08 30.00 -19.88
CA ILE A 100 -12.93 29.91 -18.70
C ILE A 100 -12.16 29.28 -17.55
N PRO A 101 -11.91 30.01 -16.47
CA PRO A 101 -11.38 29.40 -15.26
C PRO A 101 -12.41 28.47 -14.63
N SER A 102 -11.96 27.57 -13.77
CA SER A 102 -12.81 26.73 -12.93
C SER A 102 -12.79 27.24 -11.51
N PHE A 103 -13.97 27.34 -10.91
CA PHE A 103 -14.15 27.88 -9.57
C PHE A 103 -14.64 26.83 -8.61
N SER A 104 -14.17 26.92 -7.35
CA SER A 104 -14.69 26.11 -6.23
C SER A 104 -14.72 24.62 -6.53
N ILE A 105 -13.56 24.07 -7.00
CA ILE A 105 -13.41 22.65 -7.31
C ILE A 105 -12.92 21.92 -6.08
N ARG A 106 -13.67 20.90 -5.65
CA ARG A 106 -13.26 19.96 -4.62
C ARG A 106 -12.95 18.61 -5.26
N VAL A 107 -11.83 18.03 -4.90
CA VAL A 107 -11.42 16.70 -5.34
C VAL A 107 -11.47 15.76 -4.16
N GLU A 108 -12.20 14.67 -4.28
CA GLU A 108 -12.33 13.65 -3.25
C GLU A 108 -12.08 12.27 -3.87
N ALA A 109 -11.47 11.34 -3.11
CA ALA A 109 -11.44 9.95 -3.53
C ALA A 109 -12.86 9.37 -3.43
N GLN A 110 -13.20 8.53 -4.39
CA GLN A 110 -14.45 7.80 -4.30
C GLN A 110 -14.30 6.68 -3.26
N ARG A 111 -15.30 6.49 -2.40
CA ARG A 111 -15.32 5.42 -1.40
C ARG A 111 -15.67 4.10 -2.06
N ASP A 112 -14.68 3.48 -2.70
CA ASP A 112 -14.74 2.07 -3.06
C ASP A 112 -13.83 1.31 -2.08
N PRO A 113 -14.14 0.05 -1.73
CA PRO A 113 -13.36 -0.74 -0.77
C PRO A 113 -11.87 -0.87 -1.13
N ASP A 114 -11.58 -0.83 -2.42
CA ASP A 114 -10.23 -0.98 -2.98
C ASP A 114 -9.63 0.37 -3.47
N SER A 115 -10.26 1.48 -3.17
CA SER A 115 -9.76 2.81 -3.52
C SER A 115 -8.86 3.38 -2.42
N PRO A 116 -7.86 4.20 -2.78
CA PRO A 116 -7.05 4.90 -1.80
C PRO A 116 -7.91 5.82 -0.94
N ILE A 117 -7.60 5.88 0.34
CA ILE A 117 -8.29 6.76 1.29
C ILE A 117 -7.53 8.09 1.34
N LEU A 118 -8.19 9.16 0.90
CA LEU A 118 -7.71 10.51 1.16
C LEU A 118 -8.14 10.93 2.57
N LYS A 119 -7.20 11.41 3.38
CA LYS A 119 -7.51 11.94 4.72
C LYS A 119 -8.41 13.18 4.65
N SER A 120 -8.24 14.01 3.61
CA SER A 120 -9.07 15.19 3.36
C SER A 120 -9.21 15.42 1.87
N GLY A 121 -10.40 15.87 1.43
CA GLY A 121 -10.58 16.33 0.06
C GLY A 121 -9.74 17.58 -0.21
N VAL A 122 -9.18 17.68 -1.41
CA VAL A 122 -8.40 18.85 -1.85
C VAL A 122 -9.35 19.88 -2.44
N TYR A 123 -9.21 21.14 -2.02
CA TYR A 123 -10.07 22.23 -2.48
C TYR A 123 -9.27 23.27 -3.26
N PHE A 124 -9.68 23.52 -4.48
CA PHE A 124 -9.14 24.55 -5.37
C PHE A 124 -10.16 25.68 -5.50
N PRO A 125 -9.91 26.86 -4.91
CA PRO A 125 -10.82 28.00 -5.03
C PRO A 125 -10.91 28.50 -6.46
N LEU A 126 -9.79 28.48 -7.19
CA LEU A 126 -9.69 28.92 -8.58
C LEU A 126 -8.64 28.09 -9.32
N ILE A 127 -8.98 27.57 -10.49
CA ILE A 127 -8.04 26.96 -11.42
C ILE A 127 -8.06 27.78 -12.71
N PRO A 128 -7.04 28.61 -12.97
CA PRO A 128 -6.99 29.44 -14.18
C PRO A 128 -7.02 28.61 -15.45
N SER A 129 -7.43 29.23 -16.56
CA SER A 129 -7.41 28.59 -17.87
C SER A 129 -5.99 28.20 -18.29
N ARG A 130 -5.81 27.05 -18.93
CA ARG A 130 -4.54 26.52 -19.43
C ARG A 130 -3.45 26.36 -18.36
N THR A 131 -3.83 26.20 -17.10
CA THR A 131 -2.90 26.08 -15.98
C THR A 131 -3.03 24.69 -15.35
N THR A 132 -1.90 24.18 -14.86
CA THR A 132 -1.84 23.01 -14.00
C THR A 132 -1.53 23.46 -12.59
N LEU A 133 -2.36 23.08 -11.63
CA LEU A 133 -2.11 23.28 -10.21
C LEU A 133 -1.67 21.94 -9.60
N GLU A 134 -0.69 22.02 -8.71
CA GLU A 134 -0.16 20.90 -7.94
C GLU A 134 -0.52 21.10 -6.48
N GLU A 135 -1.05 20.05 -5.85
CA GLU A 135 -1.29 20.02 -4.40
C GLU A 135 -0.82 18.70 -3.82
N THR A 136 -0.21 18.79 -2.66
CA THR A 136 0.21 17.60 -1.91
C THR A 136 -0.92 17.17 -1.00
N MET A 137 -1.17 15.86 -0.96
CA MET A 137 -2.20 15.28 -0.13
C MET A 137 -1.74 13.99 0.54
N ASP A 138 -2.26 13.73 1.71
CA ASP A 138 -2.02 12.51 2.45
C ASP A 138 -2.94 11.39 1.96
N ILE A 139 -2.32 10.28 1.53
CA ILE A 139 -3.01 9.13 0.98
C ILE A 139 -2.65 7.90 1.77
N THR A 140 -3.63 7.06 2.00
CA THR A 140 -3.44 5.75 2.63
C THR A 140 -4.08 4.68 1.75
N PHE A 141 -3.32 3.65 1.44
CA PHE A 141 -3.84 2.46 0.77
C PHE A 141 -4.15 1.39 1.83
N PRO A 142 -5.40 0.94 1.95
CA PRO A 142 -5.79 0.06 3.05
C PRO A 142 -5.22 -1.35 2.92
N LYS A 143 -4.99 -1.83 1.70
CA LYS A 143 -4.54 -3.18 1.40
C LYS A 143 -3.33 -3.16 0.47
N ARG A 144 -2.51 -4.19 0.54
CA ARG A 144 -1.47 -4.45 -0.45
C ARG A 144 -2.08 -4.88 -1.78
N GLY A 145 -1.31 -4.77 -2.84
CA GLY A 145 -1.73 -5.29 -4.15
C GLY A 145 -1.53 -4.30 -5.29
N ARG A 146 -2.12 -4.66 -6.41
CA ARG A 146 -2.07 -3.87 -7.64
C ARG A 146 -3.30 -2.98 -7.74
N TYR A 147 -3.11 -1.68 -7.65
CA TYR A 147 -4.14 -0.68 -7.87
C TYR A 147 -4.05 -0.17 -9.31
N GLN A 148 -5.00 -0.56 -10.15
CA GLN A 148 -5.01 -0.18 -11.57
C GLN A 148 -5.96 0.97 -11.87
N GLN A 149 -6.99 1.15 -11.04
CA GLN A 149 -8.03 2.14 -11.25
C GLN A 149 -8.25 2.92 -9.94
N ASN A 150 -7.84 4.18 -9.97
CA ASN A 150 -8.08 5.10 -8.87
C ASN A 150 -9.22 6.03 -9.27
N SER A 151 -10.34 5.96 -8.55
CA SER A 151 -11.53 6.76 -8.86
C SER A 151 -11.59 7.98 -7.96
N PHE A 152 -11.61 9.15 -8.58
CA PHE A 152 -11.77 10.44 -7.93
C PHE A 152 -13.05 11.11 -8.38
N ALA A 153 -13.55 12.04 -7.58
CA ALA A 153 -14.69 12.86 -7.90
C ALA A 153 -14.30 14.33 -7.84
N PHE A 154 -14.58 15.07 -8.92
CA PHE A 154 -14.60 16.51 -8.89
C PHE A 154 -16.00 16.97 -8.50
N SER A 155 -16.12 17.82 -7.51
CA SER A 155 -17.38 18.46 -7.16
C SER A 155 -17.27 19.98 -7.18
N THR A 156 -18.35 20.65 -7.56
CA THR A 156 -18.50 22.11 -7.46
C THR A 156 -19.92 22.47 -7.14
N SER A 157 -20.08 23.51 -6.33
CA SER A 157 -21.37 24.16 -6.03
C SER A 157 -21.43 25.60 -6.54
N PHE A 158 -20.41 26.06 -7.29
CA PHE A 158 -20.34 27.40 -7.85
C PHE A 158 -21.42 27.62 -8.92
N PRO A 159 -22.05 28.86 -9.08
CA PRO A 159 -21.71 30.08 -8.35
C PRO A 159 -22.51 30.30 -7.04
N PHE A 160 -23.74 29.88 -6.95
CA PHE A 160 -24.67 30.22 -5.85
C PHE A 160 -24.88 29.10 -4.83
N GLY A 161 -24.28 27.95 -5.04
CA GLY A 161 -24.45 26.82 -4.14
C GLY A 161 -25.84 26.14 -4.21
N PHE A 162 -26.64 26.37 -5.23
CA PHE A 162 -27.96 25.75 -5.38
C PHE A 162 -27.91 24.27 -5.74
N LEU A 163 -26.90 23.91 -6.55
CA LEU A 163 -26.67 22.56 -7.05
C LEU A 163 -25.22 22.17 -6.85
N GLU A 164 -25.01 21.05 -6.23
CA GLU A 164 -23.70 20.40 -6.22
C GLU A 164 -23.63 19.43 -7.41
N LYS A 165 -22.64 19.62 -8.26
CA LYS A 165 -22.37 18.73 -9.38
C LYS A 165 -21.10 17.98 -9.15
N THR A 166 -21.16 16.67 -9.37
CA THR A 166 -20.03 15.77 -9.21
C THR A 166 -19.73 15.06 -10.52
N ALA A 167 -18.49 15.15 -10.97
CA ALA A 167 -17.96 14.42 -12.12
C ALA A 167 -16.97 13.38 -11.63
N ARG A 168 -17.13 12.12 -12.05
CA ARG A 168 -16.18 11.05 -11.74
C ARG A 168 -15.05 11.02 -12.76
N VAL A 169 -13.86 10.82 -12.26
CA VAL A 169 -12.63 10.61 -13.05
C VAL A 169 -11.97 9.35 -12.56
N THR A 170 -11.78 8.41 -13.47
CA THR A 170 -11.02 7.18 -13.18
C THR A 170 -9.65 7.30 -13.83
N LEU A 171 -8.61 7.26 -13.02
CA LEU A 171 -7.23 7.23 -13.48
C LEU A 171 -6.81 5.78 -13.67
N ARG A 172 -6.32 5.48 -14.87
CA ARG A 172 -5.72 4.18 -15.20
C ARG A 172 -4.21 4.27 -15.00
N ARG A 173 -3.80 4.37 -13.76
CA ARG A 173 -2.39 4.36 -13.41
C ARG A 173 -2.14 3.21 -12.46
N GLU A 174 -1.18 2.36 -12.81
CA GLU A 174 -0.81 1.23 -11.99
C GLU A 174 0.06 1.71 -10.84
N ALA A 175 -0.34 1.35 -9.61
CA ALA A 175 0.47 1.49 -8.41
C ALA A 175 0.53 0.12 -7.73
N ILE A 176 1.73 -0.32 -7.36
CA ILE A 176 1.95 -1.54 -6.59
C ILE A 176 2.15 -1.12 -5.13
N ILE A 177 1.23 -1.55 -4.29
CA ILE A 177 1.24 -1.26 -2.86
C ILE A 177 1.83 -2.46 -2.13
N TYR A 178 2.94 -2.24 -1.43
CA TYR A 178 3.63 -3.27 -0.67
C TYR A 178 2.86 -3.67 0.58
N PRO A 179 3.11 -4.86 1.14
CA PRO A 179 2.62 -5.21 2.47
C PRO A 179 3.11 -4.21 3.52
N SER A 180 2.46 -4.18 4.67
CA SER A 180 2.94 -3.37 5.79
C SER A 180 4.33 -3.83 6.23
N ILE A 181 5.23 -2.88 6.39
CA ILE A 181 6.58 -3.08 6.95
C ILE A 181 6.67 -2.56 8.38
N ASP A 182 5.54 -2.22 8.99
CA ASP A 182 5.44 -1.81 10.39
C ASP A 182 5.33 -3.04 11.30
N PRO A 183 5.69 -2.92 12.59
CA PRO A 183 5.53 -3.99 13.56
C PRO A 183 4.11 -4.55 13.55
N GLN A 184 3.98 -5.87 13.51
CA GLN A 184 2.70 -6.53 13.44
C GLN A 184 2.27 -7.01 14.83
N PRO A 185 1.02 -6.77 15.25
CA PRO A 185 0.53 -7.22 16.56
C PRO A 185 0.73 -8.71 16.76
N GLY A 186 1.33 -9.09 17.91
CA GLY A 186 1.62 -10.48 18.26
C GLY A 186 2.86 -11.07 17.59
N PHE A 187 3.56 -10.31 16.75
CA PHE A 187 4.80 -10.78 16.10
C PHE A 187 6.06 -10.26 16.78
N ASP A 188 6.00 -9.17 17.56
CA ASP A 188 7.19 -8.56 18.17
C ASP A 188 7.94 -9.50 19.11
N ASP A 189 7.23 -10.25 19.95
CA ASP A 189 7.84 -11.24 20.87
C ASP A 189 8.46 -12.40 20.09
N LEU A 190 7.79 -12.86 19.04
CA LEU A 190 8.31 -13.90 18.15
C LEU A 190 9.55 -13.41 17.40
N LEU A 191 9.56 -12.17 16.95
CA LEU A 191 10.69 -11.56 16.27
C LEU A 191 11.92 -11.47 17.20
N ALA A 192 11.73 -11.07 18.46
CA ALA A 192 12.82 -11.03 19.43
C ALA A 192 13.42 -12.43 19.64
N GLY A 193 12.57 -13.47 19.72
CA GLY A 193 12.99 -14.87 19.78
C GLY A 193 13.77 -15.28 18.51
N ILE A 194 13.24 -15.02 17.34
CA ILE A 194 13.88 -15.34 16.04
C ILE A 194 15.23 -14.63 15.93
N THR A 195 15.31 -13.35 16.28
CA THR A 195 16.56 -12.59 16.22
C THR A 195 17.61 -13.17 17.19
N GLY A 196 17.21 -13.54 18.40
CA GLY A 196 18.11 -14.20 19.36
C GLY A 196 18.57 -15.59 18.91
N GLU A 197 17.70 -16.37 18.28
CA GLU A 197 18.03 -17.66 17.69
C GLU A 197 19.02 -17.49 16.51
N ILE A 198 18.81 -16.49 15.63
CA ILE A 198 19.73 -16.13 14.55
C ILE A 198 21.11 -15.78 15.13
N GLU A 199 21.16 -14.88 16.11
CA GLU A 199 22.41 -14.49 16.73
C GLU A 199 23.13 -15.69 17.37
N THR A 200 22.40 -16.59 18.03
CA THR A 200 22.95 -17.78 18.65
C THR A 200 23.49 -18.77 17.61
N HIS A 201 22.71 -18.96 16.53
CA HIS A 201 23.10 -19.83 15.41
C HIS A 201 24.42 -19.39 14.77
N TYR A 202 24.58 -18.08 14.52
CA TYR A 202 25.80 -17.57 13.88
C TYR A 202 26.92 -17.27 14.85
N ARG A 203 26.69 -17.05 16.15
CA ARG A 203 27.76 -16.98 17.17
C ARG A 203 28.50 -18.29 17.31
N GLY A 204 27.85 -19.43 17.14
CA GLY A 204 28.47 -20.74 17.13
C GLY A 204 29.38 -21.00 15.91
N LEU A 205 29.10 -20.31 14.78
CA LEU A 205 29.78 -20.54 13.50
C LEU A 205 30.89 -19.52 13.19
N GLY A 206 30.86 -18.31 13.78
CA GLY A 206 31.65 -17.16 13.25
C GLY A 206 32.86 -16.69 14.02
N ARG A 207 33.16 -17.21 15.22
CA ARG A 207 34.35 -16.82 16.02
C ARG A 207 35.21 -17.98 16.47
N ASP A 208 34.91 -19.17 16.00
CA ASP A 208 35.72 -20.31 16.37
C ASP A 208 37.06 -20.28 15.63
N PHE A 209 38.09 -20.26 16.44
CA PHE A 209 39.44 -20.63 16.12
C PHE A 209 39.38 -21.93 15.31
N TYR A 210 39.61 -21.80 14.00
CA TYR A 210 39.49 -22.95 13.11
C TYR A 210 40.61 -23.96 13.35
N ARG A 211 41.89 -23.52 13.27
CA ARG A 211 43.06 -24.32 13.57
C ARG A 211 44.34 -23.47 13.66
N ILE A 212 45.36 -24.04 14.29
CA ILE A 212 46.75 -23.59 14.15
C ILE A 212 47.37 -24.42 13.05
N ARG A 213 47.98 -23.76 12.06
CA ARG A 213 48.77 -24.41 11.01
C ARG A 213 50.14 -23.77 10.86
N PRO A 214 51.11 -24.48 10.27
CA PRO A 214 52.39 -23.89 9.94
C PRO A 214 52.23 -22.66 9.04
N TYR A 215 53.08 -21.66 9.24
CA TYR A 215 53.17 -20.46 8.43
C TYR A 215 53.60 -20.81 7.00
N GLU A 216 52.86 -20.26 6.00
CA GLU A 216 53.22 -20.34 4.59
C GLU A 216 53.79 -18.99 4.12
N ALA A 217 54.73 -19.04 3.15
CA ALA A 217 55.36 -17.84 2.62
C ALA A 217 54.30 -16.85 2.07
N PHE A 218 54.46 -15.54 2.39
CA PHE A 218 53.60 -14.43 2.03
C PHE A 218 52.36 -14.17 2.91
N GLU A 219 52.21 -14.83 4.05
CA GLU A 219 51.12 -14.53 4.99
C GLU A 219 51.45 -13.36 5.92
N SER A 220 50.43 -12.65 6.38
CA SER A 220 50.59 -11.53 7.28
C SER A 220 51.04 -11.99 8.68
N ALA A 221 52.09 -11.41 9.19
CA ALA A 221 52.62 -11.67 10.55
C ALA A 221 51.63 -11.35 11.68
N ARG A 222 50.51 -10.64 11.39
CA ARG A 222 49.47 -10.33 12.37
C ARG A 222 48.70 -11.55 12.86
N HIS A 223 48.69 -12.63 12.10
CA HIS A 223 47.97 -13.86 12.42
C HIS A 223 48.85 -14.91 13.10
N VAL A 224 50.13 -14.61 13.41
CA VAL A 224 51.03 -15.52 14.08
C VAL A 224 50.60 -15.75 15.53
N ASP A 225 50.41 -17.01 15.91
CA ASP A 225 50.23 -17.42 17.31
C ASP A 225 51.59 -17.63 17.97
N TRP A 226 52.09 -16.61 18.66
CA TRP A 226 53.37 -16.66 19.34
C TRP A 226 53.46 -17.73 20.44
N LYS A 227 52.30 -18.06 21.06
CA LYS A 227 52.25 -19.11 22.09
C LYS A 227 52.39 -20.52 21.49
N ALA A 228 51.75 -20.78 20.37
CA ALA A 228 51.89 -22.02 19.63
C ALA A 228 53.28 -22.13 18.98
N THR A 229 53.80 -21.05 18.40
CA THR A 229 55.14 -20.95 17.84
C THR A 229 56.22 -21.30 18.89
N ALA A 230 56.11 -20.76 20.11
CA ALA A 230 57.04 -21.05 21.20
C ALA A 230 57.02 -22.52 21.66
N ARG A 231 55.91 -23.23 21.49
CA ARG A 231 55.76 -24.64 21.86
C ARG A 231 56.28 -25.61 20.79
N THR A 232 56.06 -25.25 19.51
CA THR A 232 56.35 -26.14 18.39
C THR A 232 57.70 -25.86 17.75
N GLY A 233 58.32 -24.72 18.06
CA GLY A 233 59.60 -24.30 17.46
C GLY A 233 59.49 -23.87 15.99
N SER A 234 58.31 -23.87 15.42
CA SER A 234 58.03 -23.43 14.05
C SER A 234 56.93 -22.37 14.07
N ILE A 235 57.01 -21.37 13.16
CA ILE A 235 56.00 -20.28 13.11
C ILE A 235 54.64 -20.88 12.81
N GLN A 236 53.71 -20.62 13.72
CA GLN A 236 52.34 -21.08 13.65
C GLN A 236 51.36 -19.87 13.44
N VAL A 237 50.40 -20.04 12.56
CA VAL A 237 49.38 -19.02 12.24
C VAL A 237 48.01 -19.47 12.73
N ARG A 238 47.29 -18.55 13.32
CA ARG A 238 45.89 -18.74 13.61
C ARG A 238 45.07 -18.56 12.34
N GLU A 239 44.46 -19.61 11.91
CA GLU A 239 43.46 -19.57 10.87
C GLU A 239 42.09 -19.36 11.55
N PHE A 240 41.43 -18.24 11.21
CA PHE A 240 40.09 -17.98 11.65
C PHE A 240 39.12 -18.52 10.58
N ALA A 241 38.02 -19.10 11.00
CA ALA A 241 36.93 -19.40 10.07
C ALA A 241 36.56 -18.12 9.32
N ARG A 242 36.40 -18.18 8.02
CA ARG A 242 35.83 -17.08 7.27
C ARG A 242 34.51 -16.67 7.96
N GLU A 243 34.27 -15.37 8.15
CA GLU A 243 32.96 -14.89 8.51
C GLU A 243 31.97 -15.48 7.50
N GLN A 244 31.23 -16.46 7.96
CA GLN A 244 30.17 -17.07 7.14
C GLN A 244 29.08 -16.03 7.03
N GLU A 245 28.74 -15.65 5.82
CA GLU A 245 27.61 -14.71 5.58
C GLU A 245 26.39 -15.23 6.31
N GLN A 246 25.73 -14.36 7.05
CA GLN A 246 24.49 -14.71 7.75
C GLN A 246 23.38 -14.86 6.72
N ILE A 247 23.19 -16.07 6.22
CA ILE A 247 22.17 -16.39 5.23
C ILE A 247 20.91 -16.85 5.96
N ILE A 248 19.84 -16.12 5.81
CA ILE A 248 18.56 -16.45 6.41
C ILE A 248 17.58 -16.85 5.30
N GLU A 249 17.14 -18.10 5.35
CA GLU A 249 16.15 -18.62 4.41
C GLU A 249 14.74 -18.36 4.95
N ILE A 250 13.93 -17.60 4.21
CA ILE A 250 12.53 -17.31 4.52
C ILE A 250 11.65 -18.00 3.48
N PHE A 251 10.80 -18.90 3.94
CA PHE A 251 9.84 -19.59 3.08
C PHE A 251 8.41 -19.16 3.41
N LEU A 252 7.68 -18.66 2.41
CA LEU A 252 6.26 -18.36 2.50
C LEU A 252 5.46 -19.44 1.75
N ASP A 253 4.76 -20.26 2.50
CA ASP A 253 3.82 -21.23 1.95
C ASP A 253 2.57 -20.55 1.41
N ARG A 254 2.12 -21.00 0.24
CA ARG A 254 0.91 -20.49 -0.43
C ARG A 254 -0.25 -21.47 -0.39
N ASP A 255 0.01 -22.72 0.00
CA ASP A 255 -1.03 -23.74 0.12
C ASP A 255 -1.78 -23.58 1.45
N ILE A 256 -2.70 -22.64 1.44
CA ILE A 256 -3.46 -22.24 2.61
C ILE A 256 -4.94 -22.44 2.33
N PRO A 257 -5.68 -23.09 3.24
CA PRO A 257 -7.13 -23.20 3.15
C PRO A 257 -7.82 -21.84 3.11
N ALA A 258 -8.90 -21.72 2.36
CA ALA A 258 -9.60 -20.44 2.15
C ALA A 258 -10.20 -19.84 3.43
N ASP A 259 -10.45 -20.63 4.45
CA ASP A 259 -10.88 -20.17 5.79
C ASP A 259 -9.76 -19.43 6.55
N LEU A 260 -8.51 -19.60 6.14
CA LEU A 260 -7.32 -18.96 6.70
C LEU A 260 -6.82 -17.76 5.88
N ASP A 261 -7.58 -17.23 4.90
CA ASP A 261 -7.20 -16.06 4.13
C ASP A 261 -6.78 -14.85 5.02
N PRO A 262 -7.49 -14.51 6.13
CA PRO A 262 -7.06 -13.44 7.01
C PRO A 262 -5.70 -13.72 7.67
N TRP A 263 -5.40 -14.99 7.96
CA TRP A 263 -4.12 -15.40 8.50
C TRP A 263 -3.00 -15.28 7.46
N PHE A 264 -3.29 -15.63 6.20
CA PHE A 264 -2.33 -15.45 5.10
C PHE A 264 -1.94 -13.99 4.93
N GLU A 265 -2.90 -13.07 4.96
CA GLU A 265 -2.63 -11.63 4.88
C GLU A 265 -1.75 -11.17 6.05
N HIS A 266 -2.02 -11.68 7.26
CA HIS A 266 -1.18 -11.40 8.42
C HIS A 266 0.25 -11.96 8.26
N CYS A 267 0.38 -13.20 7.79
CA CYS A 267 1.67 -13.81 7.49
C CYS A 267 2.48 -13.02 6.47
N VAL A 268 1.85 -12.55 5.39
CA VAL A 268 2.53 -11.74 4.37
C VAL A 268 3.07 -10.43 4.96
N ASN A 269 2.31 -9.78 5.85
CA ASN A 269 2.78 -8.58 6.55
C ASN A 269 3.94 -8.90 7.51
N CYS A 270 3.85 -9.98 8.28
CA CYS A 270 4.93 -10.42 9.17
C CYS A 270 6.19 -10.80 8.38
N CYS A 271 6.04 -11.50 7.26
CA CYS A 271 7.14 -11.87 6.37
C CYS A 271 7.82 -10.63 5.77
N ALA A 272 7.04 -9.64 5.30
CA ALA A 272 7.56 -8.38 4.78
C ALA A 272 8.32 -7.59 5.84
N PHE A 273 7.75 -7.50 7.05
CA PHE A 273 8.40 -6.84 8.18
C PHE A 273 9.70 -7.52 8.58
N LEU A 274 9.71 -8.87 8.70
CA LEU A 274 10.90 -9.66 9.01
C LEU A 274 11.98 -9.45 7.95
N ALA A 275 11.66 -9.62 6.67
CA ALA A 275 12.59 -9.47 5.57
C ALA A 275 13.19 -8.06 5.52
N ASN A 276 12.36 -7.02 5.67
CA ASN A 276 12.83 -5.65 5.70
C ASN A 276 13.76 -5.38 6.88
N ARG A 277 13.44 -5.89 8.07
CA ARG A 277 14.26 -5.71 9.27
C ARG A 277 15.61 -6.41 9.15
N LEU A 278 15.63 -7.63 8.64
CA LEU A 278 16.86 -8.40 8.40
C LEU A 278 17.75 -7.73 7.33
N SER A 279 17.13 -7.24 6.25
CA SER A 279 17.84 -6.48 5.23
C SER A 279 18.48 -5.21 5.79
N CYS A 280 17.77 -4.46 6.64
CA CYS A 280 18.31 -3.29 7.32
C CYS A 280 19.44 -3.63 8.30
N ALA A 281 19.44 -4.84 8.86
CA ALA A 281 20.53 -5.36 9.71
C ALA A 281 21.73 -5.88 8.90
N GLY A 282 21.66 -5.88 7.56
CA GLY A 282 22.75 -6.32 6.67
C GLY A 282 22.84 -7.84 6.49
N ALA A 283 21.81 -8.60 6.84
CA ALA A 283 21.75 -10.04 6.62
C ALA A 283 21.46 -10.37 5.15
N SER A 284 22.03 -11.46 4.64
CA SER A 284 21.71 -12.04 3.35
C SER A 284 20.42 -12.87 3.45
N ILE A 285 19.44 -12.59 2.59
CA ILE A 285 18.12 -13.21 2.65
C ILE A 285 17.91 -14.10 1.42
N HIS A 286 17.61 -15.37 1.65
CA HIS A 286 17.11 -16.26 0.63
C HIS A 286 15.60 -16.38 0.81
N PHE A 287 14.85 -15.63 0.02
CA PHE A 287 13.39 -15.67 0.04
C PHE A 287 12.88 -16.72 -0.94
N ARG A 288 11.96 -17.56 -0.48
CA ARG A 288 11.32 -18.60 -1.30
C ARG A 288 9.81 -18.63 -1.09
N SER A 289 9.12 -18.98 -2.14
CA SER A 289 7.70 -19.32 -2.14
C SER A 289 7.47 -20.29 -3.29
N ALA A 290 6.36 -21.01 -3.36
CA ALA A 290 6.11 -22.01 -4.39
C ALA A 290 6.45 -21.49 -5.80
N GLY A 291 7.52 -22.06 -6.41
CA GLY A 291 8.00 -21.68 -7.74
C GLY A 291 8.70 -20.32 -7.86
N TYR A 292 8.99 -19.64 -6.75
CA TYR A 292 9.71 -18.36 -6.72
C TYR A 292 10.88 -18.41 -5.76
N GLN A 293 12.03 -17.93 -6.21
CA GLN A 293 13.27 -17.81 -5.42
C GLN A 293 13.93 -16.47 -5.68
N PHE A 294 14.47 -15.87 -4.64
CA PHE A 294 15.18 -14.60 -4.72
C PHE A 294 16.24 -14.53 -3.61
N ARG A 295 17.44 -14.08 -3.96
CA ARG A 295 18.55 -13.92 -3.04
C ARG A 295 18.95 -12.46 -2.94
N GLN A 296 18.93 -11.93 -1.75
CA GLN A 296 19.43 -10.60 -1.48
C GLN A 296 20.80 -10.72 -0.78
N PRO A 297 21.82 -9.97 -1.17
CA PRO A 297 21.85 -8.91 -2.19
C PRO A 297 22.13 -9.37 -3.62
N GLU A 298 22.38 -10.67 -3.87
CA GLU A 298 22.90 -11.19 -5.14
C GLU A 298 21.98 -10.86 -6.34
N ASP A 299 20.66 -11.09 -6.21
CA ASP A 299 19.69 -10.92 -7.30
C ASP A 299 19.07 -9.51 -7.32
N GLY A 300 19.30 -8.69 -6.28
CA GLY A 300 18.79 -7.33 -6.16
C GLY A 300 18.48 -6.89 -4.74
N ASP A 301 17.58 -5.92 -4.62
CA ASP A 301 17.22 -5.30 -3.35
C ASP A 301 15.96 -5.90 -2.70
N ILE A 302 15.69 -5.50 -1.46
CA ILE A 302 14.52 -5.93 -0.67
C ILE A 302 13.19 -5.60 -1.36
N TYR A 303 13.13 -4.53 -2.17
CA TYR A 303 11.90 -4.12 -2.83
C TYR A 303 11.41 -5.15 -3.85
N THR A 304 12.29 -5.99 -4.37
CA THR A 304 11.91 -7.12 -5.23
C THR A 304 11.10 -8.16 -4.46
N ILE A 305 11.53 -8.49 -3.24
CA ILE A 305 10.78 -9.39 -2.33
C ILE A 305 9.44 -8.73 -1.96
N LEU A 306 9.45 -7.45 -1.57
CA LEU A 306 8.23 -6.72 -1.21
C LEU A 306 7.24 -6.62 -2.37
N LYS A 307 7.73 -6.47 -3.60
CA LYS A 307 6.91 -6.47 -4.81
C LYS A 307 6.27 -7.84 -5.06
N TYR A 308 7.02 -8.92 -4.87
CA TYR A 308 6.46 -10.26 -4.93
C TYR A 308 5.38 -10.43 -3.86
N LEU A 309 5.68 -10.08 -2.61
CA LEU A 309 4.74 -10.16 -1.50
C LEU A 309 3.49 -9.27 -1.70
N ALA A 310 3.60 -8.16 -2.44
CA ALA A 310 2.45 -7.34 -2.79
C ALA A 310 1.45 -8.07 -3.71
N LEU A 311 1.93 -8.99 -4.55
CA LEU A 311 1.16 -9.63 -5.60
C LEU A 311 0.85 -11.11 -5.34
N VAL A 312 1.37 -11.67 -4.26
CA VAL A 312 1.18 -13.08 -3.91
C VAL A 312 -0.22 -13.32 -3.33
N TYR A 313 -0.84 -14.41 -3.76
CA TYR A 313 -2.13 -14.88 -3.28
C TYR A 313 -2.04 -16.38 -2.91
N PRO A 314 -2.94 -16.88 -2.04
CA PRO A 314 -3.04 -18.31 -1.76
C PRO A 314 -3.22 -19.09 -3.06
N GLN A 315 -2.52 -20.18 -3.18
CA GLN A 315 -2.61 -21.07 -4.33
C GLN A 315 -2.30 -22.48 -3.86
N ARG A 316 -3.11 -23.44 -4.23
CA ARG A 316 -2.80 -24.85 -3.97
C ARG A 316 -1.47 -25.20 -4.60
N SER A 317 -0.58 -25.75 -3.77
CA SER A 317 0.74 -26.22 -4.17
C SER A 317 0.76 -27.75 -4.06
N GLU A 318 1.62 -28.36 -4.83
CA GLU A 318 2.05 -29.75 -4.61
C GLU A 318 2.92 -29.80 -3.35
N ALA A 319 3.49 -30.91 -3.01
CA ALA A 319 4.27 -31.10 -1.78
C ALA A 319 5.28 -29.95 -1.49
N PRO A 320 5.56 -29.65 -0.20
CA PRO A 320 6.51 -28.59 0.15
C PRO A 320 7.91 -28.90 -0.39
N GLU A 321 8.55 -27.89 -0.98
CA GLU A 321 9.90 -28.00 -1.50
C GLU A 321 10.91 -28.17 -0.33
N PRO A 322 11.99 -28.99 -0.46
CA PRO A 322 13.00 -29.14 0.58
C PRO A 322 13.81 -27.85 0.76
N PRO A 323 14.47 -27.64 1.93
CA PRO A 323 15.36 -26.52 2.15
C PRO A 323 16.55 -26.54 1.19
N LEU A 324 17.09 -25.36 0.85
CA LEU A 324 18.23 -25.25 -0.07
C LEU A 324 19.57 -25.65 0.56
N ASP A 325 19.73 -25.38 1.83
CA ASP A 325 20.98 -25.55 2.56
C ASP A 325 20.70 -26.02 4.00
N GLU A 326 21.57 -26.82 4.56
CA GLU A 326 21.46 -27.26 5.96
C GLU A 326 21.99 -26.22 6.95
N THR A 327 22.89 -25.34 6.52
CA THR A 327 23.63 -24.41 7.39
C THR A 327 22.94 -23.08 7.62
N SER A 328 21.99 -22.67 6.75
CA SER A 328 21.25 -21.42 6.88
C SER A 328 20.23 -21.48 8.01
N PHE A 329 19.98 -20.33 8.68
CA PHE A 329 18.86 -20.22 9.60
C PHE A 329 17.55 -20.12 8.79
N LYS A 330 16.53 -20.90 9.19
CA LYS A 330 15.31 -21.07 8.42
C LYS A 330 14.08 -20.59 9.15
N VAL A 331 13.26 -19.78 8.47
CA VAL A 331 11.95 -19.35 8.94
C VAL A 331 10.89 -19.72 7.91
N VAL A 332 9.87 -20.43 8.35
CA VAL A 332 8.78 -20.93 7.48
C VAL A 332 7.43 -20.43 7.98
N PHE A 333 6.68 -19.79 7.09
CA PHE A 333 5.28 -19.43 7.32
C PHE A 333 4.38 -20.45 6.61
N THR A 334 3.66 -21.29 7.37
CA THR A 334 2.83 -22.35 6.79
C THR A 334 1.64 -22.70 7.67
N ALA A 335 0.53 -23.08 7.06
CA ALA A 335 -0.63 -23.68 7.74
C ALA A 335 -0.46 -25.20 8.00
N ALA A 336 0.53 -25.83 7.34
CA ALA A 336 0.75 -27.29 7.41
C ALA A 336 2.12 -27.65 8.02
N PRO A 337 2.37 -27.36 9.33
CA PRO A 337 3.69 -27.53 9.95
C PRO A 337 4.24 -28.95 9.92
N ARG A 338 3.37 -29.98 9.88
CA ARG A 338 3.79 -31.38 9.82
C ARG A 338 4.38 -31.72 8.45
N ALA A 339 3.72 -31.30 7.37
CA ALA A 339 4.20 -31.54 6.01
C ALA A 339 5.59 -30.93 5.76
N PHE A 340 5.85 -29.74 6.31
CA PHE A 340 7.16 -29.11 6.20
C PHE A 340 8.25 -29.85 7.00
N ARG A 341 7.95 -30.32 8.21
CA ARG A 341 8.90 -31.16 8.97
C ARG A 341 9.28 -32.44 8.22
N ASP A 342 8.28 -33.10 7.62
CA ASP A 342 8.48 -34.34 6.85
C ASP A 342 9.28 -34.07 5.55
N ALA A 343 9.21 -32.85 4.99
CA ALA A 343 9.97 -32.41 3.83
C ALA A 343 11.42 -31.93 4.14
N GLY A 344 11.88 -32.10 5.38
CA GLY A 344 13.27 -31.78 5.76
C GLY A 344 13.48 -30.45 6.50
N TRP A 345 12.39 -29.72 6.84
CA TRP A 345 12.46 -28.45 7.60
C TRP A 345 12.46 -28.66 9.12
N MET A 346 13.12 -29.73 9.60
CA MET A 346 13.08 -30.09 11.04
C MET A 346 13.70 -29.01 11.96
N HIS A 347 14.71 -28.29 11.48
CA HIS A 347 15.42 -27.25 12.24
C HIS A 347 14.93 -25.83 11.92
N ALA A 348 13.85 -25.70 11.14
CA ALA A 348 13.29 -24.40 10.81
C ALA A 348 12.41 -23.86 11.94
N ARG A 349 12.43 -22.55 12.12
CA ARG A 349 11.42 -21.85 12.93
C ARG A 349 10.11 -21.79 12.15
N ILE A 350 9.16 -22.65 12.51
CA ILE A 350 7.86 -22.74 11.82
C ILE A 350 6.85 -21.82 12.51
N LEU A 351 6.27 -20.92 11.74
CA LEU A 351 5.22 -20.00 12.13
C LEU A 351 3.90 -20.47 11.53
N SER A 352 3.08 -21.11 12.36
CA SER A 352 1.77 -21.64 12.03
C SER A 352 0.65 -20.80 12.65
N PRO A 353 -0.63 -21.02 12.29
CA PRO A 353 -1.77 -20.33 12.92
C PRO A 353 -1.81 -20.42 14.44
N ASP A 354 -1.29 -21.53 15.02
CA ASP A 354 -1.21 -21.74 16.46
C ASP A 354 -0.14 -20.84 17.12
N VAL A 355 0.96 -20.56 16.40
CA VAL A 355 2.10 -19.77 16.90
C VAL A 355 1.93 -18.29 16.59
N LEU A 356 1.32 -17.98 15.44
CA LEU A 356 1.07 -16.64 14.94
C LEU A 356 -0.44 -16.45 14.70
N PRO A 357 -1.25 -16.23 15.76
CA PRO A 357 -2.69 -16.03 15.60
C PRO A 357 -3.01 -14.68 14.95
N VAL A 358 -4.14 -14.61 14.23
CA VAL A 358 -4.64 -13.34 13.66
C VAL A 358 -5.02 -12.39 14.80
N PRO A 359 -4.55 -11.15 14.79
CA PRO A 359 -4.96 -10.15 15.78
C PRO A 359 -6.48 -9.96 15.79
N GLY A 360 -7.11 -10.10 16.94
CA GLY A 360 -8.56 -9.94 17.11
C GLY A 360 -9.41 -11.21 16.94
N ALA A 361 -8.87 -12.32 16.44
CA ALA A 361 -9.63 -13.57 16.33
C ALA A 361 -9.89 -14.24 17.69
N GLY A 362 -9.05 -13.99 18.69
CA GLY A 362 -9.18 -14.55 20.05
C GLY A 362 -10.32 -13.95 20.88
N ALA A 363 -10.79 -12.75 20.55
CA ALA A 363 -11.87 -12.09 21.31
C ALA A 363 -13.26 -12.66 20.95
N VAL A 364 -13.42 -13.26 19.78
CA VAL A 364 -14.69 -13.83 19.32
C VAL A 364 -14.88 -15.27 19.84
N ALA A 365 -13.79 -16.01 19.98
CA ALA A 365 -13.85 -17.41 20.46
C ALA A 365 -14.16 -17.55 21.97
N THR A 366 -13.78 -16.56 22.77
CA THR A 366 -14.11 -16.53 24.21
C THR A 366 -15.54 -16.07 24.50
N ALA A 367 -16.12 -15.22 23.63
CA ALA A 367 -17.52 -14.77 23.78
C ALA A 367 -18.54 -15.87 23.42
N SER A 368 -18.20 -16.78 22.49
CA SER A 368 -19.08 -17.90 22.14
C SER A 368 -19.11 -19.04 23.16
N ARG A 369 -18.07 -19.17 24.01
CA ARG A 369 -18.05 -20.18 25.11
C ARG A 369 -18.66 -19.70 26.40
N ALA A 370 -18.91 -18.42 26.58
CA ALA A 370 -19.55 -17.85 27.75
C ALA A 370 -21.08 -17.70 27.64
N GLY A 371 -21.64 -18.00 26.45
CA GLY A 371 -23.10 -17.94 26.19
C GLY A 371 -23.83 -19.27 26.31
N ASP A 372 -23.14 -20.39 26.56
CA ASP A 372 -23.71 -21.75 26.69
C ASP A 372 -23.41 -22.39 28.07
N ALA A 373 -23.31 -21.58 29.10
CA ALA A 373 -23.21 -22.09 30.49
C ALA A 373 -24.35 -21.54 31.37
#